data_1e22634ec762c8636452199f30abb861
#
_entry.id   1e22634ec762c8636452199f30abb861
#
_cell.length_a   1.000
_cell.length_b   1.000
_cell.length_c   1.000
_cell.angle_alpha   90.00
_cell.angle_beta   90.00
_cell.angle_gamma   90.00
#
_symmetry.space_group_name_H-M   'P 1'
#
loop_
_entity.id
_entity.type
_entity.pdbx_description
1 polymer ?
#
loop_
_entity_poly.entity_id
_entity_poly.type
_entity_poly.pdbx_seq_one_letter_code
_entity_poly.pdbx_strand_id
1 'polypeptide(L)'
;LNEVRASGKYKLYDGNYEDILTYKAEYNCESMLESNRIFDASNSMDEFSFFEVMNHWRTDKLDMSGSNNQFNGTGWGFMVPQKKLYDAFVQEEGVDGYRLNQTMKTYDQISQLGVKVAKGQSLINEGYFMWKRRFSNVESPAGFWCSYNNYRWMRYAEVLLLAAEANLKDGNQSEAD
;
A
#
# COMPACT_ATOMS: atom_id res chain seq x y z
N LEU A 1 16.32 19.28 6.45
CA LEU A 1 15.09 18.64 6.93
C LEU A 1 14.30 19.59 7.84
N ASN A 2 14.95 20.23 8.83
CA ASN A 2 14.28 21.15 9.76
C ASN A 2 13.65 22.37 9.03
N GLU A 3 14.24 22.87 7.98
CA GLU A 3 13.66 23.94 7.14
C GLU A 3 12.36 23.48 6.44
N VAL A 4 12.29 22.22 6.01
CA VAL A 4 11.07 21.64 5.42
C VAL A 4 9.98 21.57 6.47
N ARG A 5 10.30 21.10 7.70
CA ARG A 5 9.35 21.07 8.83
C ARG A 5 8.85 22.48 9.16
N ALA A 6 9.76 23.44 9.28
CA ALA A 6 9.44 24.82 9.64
C ALA A 6 8.65 25.57 8.56
N SER A 7 8.69 25.12 7.31
CA SER A 7 7.99 25.79 6.21
C SER A 7 6.47 25.80 6.33
N GLY A 8 5.90 24.83 7.05
CA GLY A 8 4.45 24.64 7.18
C GLY A 8 3.73 24.28 5.88
N LYS A 9 4.48 23.98 4.79
CA LYS A 9 3.90 23.67 3.47
C LYS A 9 3.31 22.28 3.40
N TYR A 10 3.78 21.37 4.23
CA TYR A 10 3.36 19.97 4.25
C TYR A 10 2.84 19.61 5.63
N LYS A 11 1.92 18.66 5.68
CA LYS A 11 1.42 18.05 6.93
C LYS A 11 1.16 16.57 6.70
N LEU A 12 1.05 15.80 7.77
CA LEU A 12 0.62 14.41 7.67
C LEU A 12 -0.80 14.34 7.10
N TYR A 13 -1.05 13.31 6.29
CA TYR A 13 -2.36 13.05 5.72
C TYR A 13 -3.37 12.75 6.82
N ASP A 14 -4.49 13.46 6.81
CA ASP A 14 -5.55 13.37 7.80
C ASP A 14 -6.73 12.47 7.39
N GLY A 15 -6.61 11.78 6.25
CA GLY A 15 -7.57 10.78 5.80
C GLY A 15 -7.25 9.37 6.30
N ASN A 16 -7.93 8.38 5.75
CA ASN A 16 -7.68 6.99 6.11
C ASN A 16 -6.30 6.53 5.66
N TYR A 17 -5.53 5.95 6.57
CA TYR A 17 -4.18 5.48 6.29
C TYR A 17 -4.12 4.44 5.16
N GLU A 18 -5.16 3.61 4.99
CA GLU A 18 -5.23 2.65 3.88
C GLU A 18 -5.32 3.30 2.51
N ASP A 19 -5.81 4.53 2.43
CA ASP A 19 -5.97 5.26 1.16
C ASP A 19 -4.68 5.95 0.72
N ILE A 20 -3.69 6.10 1.61
CA ILE A 20 -2.50 6.93 1.37
C ILE A 20 -1.67 6.51 0.16
N LEU A 21 -1.80 5.28 -0.31
CA LEU A 21 -1.12 4.77 -1.51
C LEU A 21 -2.09 4.46 -2.65
N THR A 22 -3.33 4.89 -2.55
CA THR A 22 -4.36 4.72 -3.58
C THR A 22 -4.62 6.03 -4.32
N TYR A 23 -5.42 5.97 -5.39
CA TYR A 23 -5.85 7.15 -6.15
C TYR A 23 -6.59 8.19 -5.30
N LYS A 24 -7.24 7.78 -4.20
CA LYS A 24 -8.00 8.67 -3.33
C LYS A 24 -7.14 9.71 -2.60
N ALA A 25 -5.87 9.42 -2.43
CA ALA A 25 -4.93 10.28 -1.73
C ALA A 25 -3.87 10.88 -2.67
N GLU A 26 -4.13 10.94 -3.96
CA GLU A 26 -3.26 11.63 -4.90
C GLU A 26 -3.20 13.13 -4.61
N TYR A 27 -2.02 13.73 -4.78
CA TYR A 27 -1.75 15.14 -4.53
C TYR A 27 -2.18 15.65 -3.15
N ASN A 28 -2.22 14.78 -2.13
CA ASN A 28 -2.59 15.20 -0.79
C ASN A 28 -1.50 16.06 -0.13
N CYS A 29 -1.82 16.61 1.04
CA CYS A 29 -0.94 17.52 1.79
C CYS A 29 0.37 16.89 2.27
N GLU A 30 0.50 15.57 2.22
CA GLU A 30 1.71 14.83 2.57
C GLU A 30 2.60 14.52 1.35
N SER A 31 2.05 14.59 0.13
CA SER A 31 2.78 14.26 -1.09
C SER A 31 3.79 15.36 -1.43
N MET A 32 5.09 15.01 -1.49
CA MET A 32 6.17 15.94 -1.81
C MET A 32 6.73 15.73 -3.21
N LEU A 33 6.84 14.48 -3.63
CA LEU A 33 7.24 14.12 -4.99
C LEU A 33 6.38 12.96 -5.46
N GLU A 34 5.62 13.19 -6.51
CA GLU A 34 4.66 12.26 -7.05
C GLU A 34 4.75 12.22 -8.59
N SER A 35 4.83 11.02 -9.16
CA SER A 35 4.75 10.82 -10.61
C SER A 35 3.30 10.69 -11.02
N ASN A 36 2.87 11.55 -11.91
CA ASN A 36 1.54 11.48 -12.48
C ASN A 36 1.40 10.30 -13.44
N ARG A 37 0.25 9.69 -13.39
CA ARG A 37 -0.20 8.71 -14.37
C ARG A 37 -1.63 9.00 -14.73
N ILE A 38 -1.98 8.75 -15.97
CA ILE A 38 -3.35 8.91 -16.46
C ILE A 38 -3.77 7.65 -17.17
N PHE A 39 -5.05 7.38 -17.12
CA PHE A 39 -5.64 6.34 -17.93
C PHE A 39 -5.86 6.87 -19.35
N ASP A 40 -5.24 6.20 -20.33
CA ASP A 40 -5.52 6.41 -21.74
C ASP A 40 -6.10 5.13 -22.35
N ALA A 41 -7.37 5.17 -22.72
CA ALA A 41 -8.08 4.08 -23.35
C ALA A 41 -7.56 3.72 -24.77
N SER A 42 -6.84 4.64 -25.41
CA SER A 42 -6.24 4.44 -26.74
C SER A 42 -4.93 3.65 -26.70
N ASN A 43 -4.49 3.27 -25.48
CA ASN A 43 -3.35 2.48 -25.28
C ASN A 43 -2.05 3.10 -25.07
N SER A 44 -1.82 3.72 -24.14
CA SER A 44 -0.46 4.04 -23.92
C SER A 44 0.18 3.11 -22.89
N MET A 45 1.08 2.28 -23.36
CA MET A 45 1.99 1.55 -22.50
C MET A 45 2.94 2.51 -21.73
N ASP A 46 2.92 3.80 -22.03
CA ASP A 46 3.85 4.77 -21.48
C ASP A 46 3.34 5.45 -20.19
N GLU A 47 2.04 5.36 -19.90
CA GLU A 47 1.39 6.11 -18.83
C GLU A 47 0.94 5.28 -17.65
N PHE A 48 1.26 3.99 -17.61
CA PHE A 48 0.87 3.08 -16.56
C PHE A 48 2.06 2.46 -15.82
N SER A 49 1.76 1.70 -14.80
CA SER A 49 2.74 0.98 -14.00
C SER A 49 2.38 -0.48 -13.82
N PHE A 50 3.37 -1.33 -13.90
CA PHE A 50 3.28 -2.70 -13.42
C PHE A 50 3.49 -2.84 -11.91
N PHE A 51 3.76 -1.75 -11.21
CA PHE A 51 4.12 -1.81 -9.80
C PHE A 51 3.02 -2.44 -8.96
N GLU A 52 1.78 -2.09 -9.21
CA GLU A 52 0.63 -2.64 -8.52
C GLU A 52 0.44 -4.12 -8.82
N VAL A 53 0.53 -4.54 -10.07
CA VAL A 53 0.39 -5.96 -10.44
C VAL A 53 1.54 -6.81 -9.90
N MET A 54 2.76 -6.27 -9.86
CA MET A 54 3.90 -6.98 -9.26
C MET A 54 3.70 -7.22 -7.76
N ASN A 55 3.09 -6.25 -7.07
CA ASN A 55 2.93 -6.29 -5.62
C ASN A 55 1.60 -6.87 -5.15
N HIS A 56 0.62 -6.97 -6.05
CA HIS A 56 -0.66 -7.58 -5.74
C HIS A 56 -0.51 -9.09 -5.49
N TRP A 57 -1.50 -9.65 -4.87
CA TRP A 57 -1.55 -11.06 -4.48
C TRP A 57 -1.37 -12.00 -5.68
N ARG A 58 -0.93 -13.21 -5.41
CA ARG A 58 -0.87 -14.29 -6.43
C ARG A 58 -2.28 -14.72 -6.80
N THR A 59 -2.88 -13.98 -7.71
CA THR A 59 -4.28 -14.17 -8.12
C THR A 59 -4.52 -15.48 -8.85
N ASP A 60 -3.48 -16.06 -9.45
CA ASP A 60 -3.52 -17.42 -10.02
C ASP A 60 -3.75 -18.53 -8.96
N LYS A 61 -3.58 -18.22 -7.69
CA LYS A 61 -3.82 -19.12 -6.55
C LYS A 61 -5.13 -18.86 -5.83
N LEU A 62 -5.85 -17.82 -6.23
CA LEU A 62 -7.04 -17.34 -5.53
C LEU A 62 -8.27 -17.37 -6.43
N ASP A 63 -9.40 -17.72 -5.85
CA ASP A 63 -10.73 -17.49 -6.41
C ASP A 63 -11.30 -16.23 -5.78
N MET A 64 -11.44 -15.20 -6.58
CA MET A 64 -11.96 -13.89 -6.16
C MET A 64 -13.41 -13.65 -6.60
N SER A 65 -14.09 -14.66 -7.12
CA SER A 65 -15.47 -14.53 -7.64
C SER A 65 -16.47 -14.03 -6.59
N GLY A 66 -16.21 -14.31 -5.32
CA GLY A 66 -17.03 -13.84 -4.18
C GLY A 66 -16.74 -12.41 -3.74
N SER A 67 -15.73 -11.74 -4.30
CA SER A 67 -15.29 -10.41 -3.83
C SER A 67 -16.06 -9.23 -4.41
N ASN A 68 -17.17 -9.46 -5.12
CA ASN A 68 -17.95 -8.42 -5.79
C ASN A 68 -17.10 -7.54 -6.74
N ASN A 69 -16.13 -8.13 -7.40
CA ASN A 69 -15.25 -7.46 -8.36
C ASN A 69 -14.42 -6.30 -7.75
N GLN A 70 -14.12 -6.35 -6.46
CA GLN A 70 -13.33 -5.29 -5.80
C GLN A 70 -11.86 -5.30 -6.21
N PHE A 71 -11.31 -6.48 -6.51
CA PHE A 71 -9.88 -6.67 -6.75
C PHE A 71 -9.60 -7.02 -8.20
N ASN A 72 -8.47 -6.52 -8.71
CA ASN A 72 -8.01 -6.90 -10.04
C ASN A 72 -7.65 -8.39 -10.09
N GLY A 73 -8.03 -9.05 -11.18
CA GLY A 73 -7.77 -10.48 -11.40
C GLY A 73 -6.30 -10.80 -11.72
N THR A 74 -5.41 -9.81 -11.77
CA THR A 74 -4.01 -9.99 -12.13
C THR A 74 -3.09 -9.56 -11.00
N GLY A 75 -2.23 -10.46 -10.55
CA GLY A 75 -1.23 -10.17 -9.52
C GLY A 75 -0.14 -11.22 -9.48
N TRP A 76 1.12 -10.77 -9.33
CA TRP A 76 2.31 -11.63 -9.39
C TRP A 76 2.87 -11.98 -8.01
N GLY A 77 2.53 -11.25 -6.97
CA GLY A 77 2.88 -11.56 -5.60
C GLY A 77 4.37 -11.42 -5.27
N PHE A 78 5.04 -10.40 -5.80
CA PHE A 78 6.45 -10.18 -5.52
C PHE A 78 6.69 -9.56 -4.14
N MET A 79 5.75 -8.80 -3.63
CA MET A 79 5.80 -8.25 -2.28
C MET A 79 4.84 -9.00 -1.35
N VAL A 80 5.41 -9.94 -0.62
CA VAL A 80 4.63 -10.78 0.28
C VAL A 80 4.99 -10.47 1.72
N PRO A 81 4.02 -10.07 2.55
CA PRO A 81 4.24 -9.94 3.98
C PRO A 81 4.57 -11.30 4.59
N GLN A 82 5.53 -11.30 5.50
CA GLN A 82 5.91 -12.49 6.27
C GLN A 82 5.33 -12.42 7.68
N LYS A 83 5.20 -13.58 8.31
CA LYS A 83 4.75 -13.69 9.71
C LYS A 83 5.54 -12.79 10.66
N LYS A 84 6.84 -12.66 10.46
CA LYS A 84 7.70 -11.80 11.28
C LYS A 84 7.22 -10.34 11.29
N LEU A 85 6.76 -9.82 10.15
CA LEU A 85 6.22 -8.46 10.08
C LEU A 85 4.87 -8.39 10.82
N TYR A 86 4.01 -9.39 10.63
CA TYR A 86 2.74 -9.48 11.37
C TYR A 86 2.98 -9.48 12.89
N ASP A 87 3.87 -10.35 13.37
CA ASP A 87 4.18 -10.47 14.79
C ASP A 87 4.74 -9.15 15.38
N ALA A 88 5.56 -8.43 14.62
CA ALA A 88 6.06 -7.11 15.04
C ALA A 88 4.94 -6.08 15.21
N PHE A 89 3.99 -6.03 14.29
CA PHE A 89 2.81 -5.17 14.44
C PHE A 89 1.96 -5.59 15.64
N VAL A 90 1.73 -6.89 15.81
CA VAL A 90 0.93 -7.40 16.96
C VAL A 90 1.59 -7.05 18.29
N GLN A 91 2.92 -7.11 18.35
CA GLN A 91 3.67 -6.73 19.56
C GLN A 91 3.48 -5.25 19.90
N GLU A 92 3.44 -4.37 18.91
CA GLU A 92 3.34 -2.92 19.11
C GLU A 92 1.91 -2.42 19.37
N GLU A 93 0.93 -2.96 18.66
CA GLU A 93 -0.43 -2.41 18.67
C GLU A 93 -1.55 -3.45 18.84
N GLY A 94 -1.21 -4.73 19.01
CA GLY A 94 -2.17 -5.83 19.13
C GLY A 94 -2.74 -6.30 17.80
N VAL A 95 -3.54 -7.36 17.85
CA VAL A 95 -4.14 -8.00 16.66
C VAL A 95 -5.17 -7.11 15.96
N ASP A 96 -5.78 -6.18 16.68
CA ASP A 96 -6.74 -5.21 16.15
C ASP A 96 -6.08 -3.87 15.81
N GLY A 97 -4.73 -3.83 15.81
CA GLY A 97 -3.95 -2.63 15.57
C GLY A 97 -4.35 -1.91 14.28
N TYR A 98 -4.51 -0.60 14.37
CA TYR A 98 -4.98 0.22 13.23
C TYR A 98 -4.02 0.11 12.05
N ARG A 99 -2.71 0.33 12.27
CA ARG A 99 -1.71 0.27 11.19
C ARG A 99 -1.53 -1.14 10.64
N LEU A 100 -1.58 -2.16 11.52
CA LEU A 100 -1.57 -3.55 11.09
C LEU A 100 -2.67 -3.83 10.08
N ASN A 101 -3.91 -3.54 10.45
CA ASN A 101 -5.09 -3.82 9.64
C ASN A 101 -5.15 -3.01 8.33
N GLN A 102 -4.46 -1.86 8.26
CA GLN A 102 -4.35 -1.06 7.06
C GLN A 102 -3.15 -1.45 6.18
N THR A 103 -2.18 -2.18 6.73
CA THR A 103 -0.96 -2.58 6.01
C THR A 103 -1.07 -3.97 5.42
N MET A 104 -1.58 -4.93 6.18
CA MET A 104 -1.69 -6.33 5.77
C MET A 104 -2.92 -7.00 6.36
N LYS A 105 -3.33 -8.09 5.74
CA LYS A 105 -4.46 -8.91 6.18
C LYS A 105 -4.07 -10.37 6.24
N THR A 106 -4.70 -11.10 7.16
CA THR A 106 -4.62 -12.56 7.20
C THR A 106 -5.56 -13.19 6.16
N TYR A 107 -5.35 -14.47 5.89
CA TYR A 107 -6.26 -15.23 5.01
C TYR A 107 -7.72 -15.19 5.51
N ASP A 108 -7.94 -15.31 6.81
CA ASP A 108 -9.29 -15.26 7.38
C ASP A 108 -9.96 -13.91 7.09
N GLN A 109 -9.22 -12.81 7.19
CA GLN A 109 -9.75 -11.49 6.89
C GLN A 109 -10.08 -11.32 5.40
N ILE A 110 -9.23 -11.78 4.47
CA ILE A 110 -9.57 -11.68 3.03
C ILE A 110 -10.67 -12.67 2.63
N SER A 111 -10.80 -13.79 3.31
CA SER A 111 -11.86 -14.76 3.05
C SER A 111 -13.25 -14.20 3.36
N GLN A 112 -13.34 -13.32 4.36
CA GLN A 112 -14.56 -12.58 4.69
C GLN A 112 -14.96 -11.58 3.58
N LEU A 113 -14.00 -11.17 2.76
CA LEU A 113 -14.23 -10.33 1.58
C LEU A 113 -14.58 -11.15 0.33
N GLY A 114 -14.79 -12.46 0.47
CA GLY A 114 -15.15 -13.36 -0.61
C GLY A 114 -13.99 -13.90 -1.43
N VAL A 115 -12.74 -13.71 -0.97
CA VAL A 115 -11.54 -14.27 -1.62
C VAL A 115 -11.21 -15.63 -1.00
N LYS A 116 -11.05 -16.66 -1.81
CA LYS A 116 -10.76 -18.04 -1.36
C LYS A 116 -9.52 -18.59 -2.06
N VAL A 117 -8.93 -19.63 -1.49
CA VAL A 117 -7.92 -20.42 -2.21
C VAL A 117 -8.62 -21.12 -3.38
N ALA A 118 -8.07 -21.01 -4.58
CA ALA A 118 -8.62 -21.65 -5.76
C ALA A 118 -8.55 -23.18 -5.66
N LYS A 119 -9.49 -23.86 -6.27
CA LYS A 119 -9.58 -25.32 -6.22
C LYS A 119 -8.28 -25.96 -6.72
N GLY A 120 -7.72 -26.85 -5.91
CA GLY A 120 -6.46 -27.54 -6.22
C GLY A 120 -5.20 -26.72 -5.99
N GLN A 121 -5.33 -25.52 -5.44
CA GLN A 121 -4.20 -24.69 -5.04
C GLN A 121 -3.98 -24.75 -3.52
N SER A 122 -2.83 -24.26 -3.08
CA SER A 122 -2.48 -24.13 -1.67
C SER A 122 -2.37 -22.66 -1.29
N LEU A 123 -2.67 -22.37 -0.04
CA LEU A 123 -2.39 -21.07 0.53
C LEU A 123 -0.88 -20.82 0.48
N ILE A 124 -0.49 -19.67 -0.03
CA ILE A 124 0.91 -19.25 -0.12
C ILE A 124 1.20 -18.18 0.93
N ASN A 125 2.47 -17.86 1.12
CA ASN A 125 2.90 -16.69 1.88
C ASN A 125 2.46 -16.75 3.35
N GLU A 126 2.48 -17.89 3.95
CA GLU A 126 2.05 -18.09 5.35
C GLU A 126 0.64 -17.55 5.64
N GLY A 127 -0.15 -17.25 4.61
CA GLY A 127 -1.50 -16.70 4.75
C GLY A 127 -1.59 -15.20 5.02
N TYR A 128 -0.53 -14.46 4.74
CA TYR A 128 -0.53 -12.99 4.87
C TYR A 128 -0.57 -12.30 3.51
N PHE A 129 -1.32 -11.20 3.42
CA PHE A 129 -1.62 -10.49 2.19
C PHE A 129 -1.33 -9.00 2.37
N MET A 130 -0.57 -8.41 1.43
CA MET A 130 -0.33 -6.97 1.41
C MET A 130 -1.65 -6.25 1.14
N TRP A 131 -2.15 -5.50 2.14
CA TRP A 131 -3.39 -4.74 2.00
C TRP A 131 -3.17 -3.34 1.45
N LYS A 132 -2.16 -2.66 1.92
CA LYS A 132 -1.82 -1.28 1.56
C LYS A 132 -1.50 -1.09 0.08
N ARG A 133 -1.07 -2.15 -0.60
CA ARG A 133 -0.75 -2.18 -2.03
C ARG A 133 -1.62 -3.20 -2.78
N ARG A 134 -2.85 -3.40 -2.33
CA ARG A 134 -3.80 -4.22 -3.08
C ARG A 134 -4.14 -3.53 -4.39
N PHE A 135 -4.29 -4.32 -5.44
CA PHE A 135 -4.69 -3.80 -6.74
C PHE A 135 -6.21 -3.89 -6.88
N SER A 136 -6.87 -2.74 -6.91
CA SER A 136 -8.32 -2.67 -7.03
C SER A 136 -8.75 -2.46 -8.48
N ASN A 137 -9.96 -2.92 -8.82
CA ASN A 137 -10.54 -2.66 -10.14
C ASN A 137 -10.96 -1.19 -10.34
N VAL A 138 -10.91 -0.38 -9.29
CA VAL A 138 -11.17 1.07 -9.38
C VAL A 138 -9.94 1.81 -9.92
N GLU A 139 -8.74 1.27 -9.64
CA GLU A 139 -7.45 1.86 -10.06
C GLU A 139 -6.99 1.36 -11.43
N SER A 140 -7.76 0.44 -12.01
CA SER A 140 -7.49 -0.11 -13.34
C SER A 140 -8.79 -0.56 -13.96
N PRO A 141 -9.08 -0.23 -15.21
CA PRO A 141 -10.23 -0.77 -15.92
C PRO A 141 -10.23 -2.29 -15.91
N ALA A 142 -11.40 -2.89 -15.87
CA ALA A 142 -11.56 -4.34 -15.82
C ALA A 142 -10.79 -5.01 -16.96
N GLY A 143 -9.94 -5.97 -16.60
CA GLY A 143 -9.12 -6.74 -17.55
C GLY A 143 -7.75 -6.15 -17.87
N PHE A 144 -7.41 -4.98 -17.35
CA PHE A 144 -6.08 -4.42 -17.49
C PHE A 144 -5.18 -4.84 -16.31
N TRP A 145 -3.89 -5.01 -16.58
CA TRP A 145 -2.85 -5.37 -15.59
C TRP A 145 -2.02 -4.17 -15.17
N CYS A 146 -2.38 -2.99 -15.61
CA CYS A 146 -1.66 -1.76 -15.35
C CYS A 146 -2.53 -0.80 -14.55
N SER A 147 -1.91 -0.12 -13.61
CA SER A 147 -2.53 0.90 -12.79
C SER A 147 -2.15 2.28 -13.27
N TYR A 148 -3.08 3.20 -13.24
CA TYR A 148 -2.85 4.63 -13.42
C TYR A 148 -2.77 5.39 -12.09
N ASN A 149 -2.69 4.68 -10.97
CA ASN A 149 -2.46 5.27 -9.67
C ASN A 149 -1.07 5.94 -9.64
N ASN A 150 -1.03 7.17 -9.20
CA ASN A 150 0.20 7.93 -9.08
C ASN A 150 1.19 7.26 -8.13
N TYR A 151 2.47 7.34 -8.46
CA TYR A 151 3.51 6.82 -7.58
C TYR A 151 4.12 7.94 -6.73
N ARG A 152 4.03 7.80 -5.40
CA ARG A 152 4.58 8.76 -4.43
C ARG A 152 5.99 8.35 -4.06
N TRP A 153 6.95 9.11 -4.62
CA TRP A 153 8.38 8.91 -4.37
C TRP A 153 8.80 9.37 -2.99
N MET A 154 8.23 10.48 -2.54
CA MET A 154 8.54 11.06 -1.25
C MET A 154 7.28 11.63 -0.59
N ARG A 155 7.11 11.33 0.68
CA ARG A 155 6.04 11.86 1.51
C ARG A 155 6.62 12.56 2.74
N TYR A 156 5.87 13.51 3.27
CA TYR A 156 6.30 14.27 4.45
C TYR A 156 6.57 13.41 5.69
N ALA A 157 5.86 12.30 5.87
CA ALA A 157 6.15 11.31 6.92
C ALA A 157 7.59 10.79 6.86
N GLU A 158 8.13 10.56 5.65
CA GLU A 158 9.54 10.15 5.48
C GLU A 158 10.50 11.26 5.92
N VAL A 159 10.20 12.51 5.59
CA VAL A 159 11.01 13.66 6.05
C VAL A 159 11.03 13.75 7.57
N LEU A 160 9.89 13.51 8.23
CA LEU A 160 9.82 13.49 9.70
C LEU A 160 10.68 12.37 10.28
N LEU A 161 10.60 11.15 9.74
CA LEU A 161 11.42 10.03 10.19
C LEU A 161 12.92 10.27 9.99
N LEU A 162 13.30 10.80 8.82
CA LEU A 162 14.70 11.16 8.54
C LEU A 162 15.19 12.30 9.44
N ALA A 163 14.33 13.26 9.78
CA ALA A 163 14.66 14.33 10.69
C ALA A 163 14.87 13.81 12.13
N ALA A 164 13.99 12.92 12.58
CA ALA A 164 14.12 12.25 13.87
C ALA A 164 15.44 11.47 13.97
N GLU A 165 15.77 10.66 12.96
CA GLU A 165 17.02 9.90 12.94
C GLU A 165 18.24 10.82 12.93
N ALA A 166 18.24 11.89 12.15
CA ALA A 166 19.35 12.85 12.09
C ALA A 166 19.54 13.56 13.43
N ASN A 167 18.47 14.04 14.06
CA ASN A 167 18.53 14.70 15.37
C ASN A 167 19.03 13.74 16.46
N LEU A 168 18.58 12.48 16.45
CA LEU A 168 19.08 11.47 17.38
C LEU A 168 20.58 11.25 17.23
N LYS A 169 21.08 11.15 16.01
CA LYS A 169 22.53 10.98 15.73
C LYS A 169 23.37 12.21 16.14
N ASP A 170 22.78 13.40 16.07
CA ASP A 170 23.38 14.65 16.51
C ASP A 170 23.30 14.88 18.05
N GLY A 171 22.66 13.96 18.77
CA GLY A 171 22.44 14.06 20.20
C GLY A 171 21.29 14.98 20.64
N ASN A 172 20.47 15.43 19.71
CA ASN A 172 19.31 16.28 19.95
C ASN A 172 18.03 15.42 20.16
N GLN A 173 17.97 14.74 21.31
CA GLN A 173 16.85 13.84 21.62
C GLN A 173 15.50 14.57 21.59
N SER A 174 15.43 15.78 22.12
CA SER A 174 14.17 16.55 22.17
C SER A 174 13.60 16.97 20.82
N GLU A 175 14.41 16.94 19.75
CA GLU A 175 13.98 17.20 18.38
C GLU A 175 13.77 15.91 17.59
N ALA A 176 14.19 14.79 18.14
CA ALA A 176 14.01 13.47 17.55
C ALA A 176 12.65 12.84 17.92
N ASP A 177 12.12 13.18 19.08
CA ASP A 177 10.82 12.74 19.60
C ASP A 177 9.69 13.56 18.97
#